data_ee36330178f950cc31a56590a775af0c
#
_entry.id   ee36330178f950cc31a56590a775af0c
#
_cell.length_a   1.000
_cell.length_b   1.000
_cell.length_c   1.000
_cell.angle_alpha   90.00
_cell.angle_beta   90.00
_cell.angle_gamma   90.00
#
_symmetry.space_group_name_H-M   'P 1'
#
loop_
_entity.id
_entity.type
_entity.pdbx_description
1 polymer ?
#
loop_
_entity_poly.entity_id
_entity_poly.type
_entity_poly.pdbx_seq_one_letter_code
_entity_poly.pdbx_strand_id
1 'polypeptide(L)'
;MSAIECITKAAHLIDMNDIIREGNPTLRAVAEVVTFPLSDQEIILGEKMMQFLKHSQDPVMAEKMGLRGGVGLAAPQLDISKRIIAVLVPNIVEEGETPQEAYDLQAIMYNPKIVSHSVQDAALGEGEGCLSVDRNVPGYVVRHARVTVDYFDKDGEKHRIKLKGYNSIVVQHEIDHINGIMFYDRINEKDPFEVKDGLLILE
;
A
#
# COMPACT_ATOMS: atom_id res chain seq x y z
N MET A 1 15.93 20.25 6.63
CA MET A 1 16.00 18.79 6.71
C MET A 1 14.82 18.27 5.90
N SER A 2 15.06 17.45 4.91
CA SER A 2 13.98 16.87 4.09
C SER A 2 13.23 15.77 4.84
N ALA A 3 12.02 15.41 4.39
CA ALA A 3 11.24 14.32 5.00
C ALA A 3 12.05 13.00 5.02
N ILE A 4 12.70 12.65 3.92
CA ILE A 4 13.51 11.43 3.85
C ILE A 4 14.67 11.45 4.86
N GLU A 5 15.37 12.58 5.03
CA GLU A 5 16.44 12.70 6.03
C GLU A 5 15.91 12.52 7.46
N CYS A 6 14.68 12.96 7.74
CA CYS A 6 14.05 12.78 9.05
C CYS A 6 13.68 11.32 9.29
N ILE A 7 12.96 10.73 8.36
CA ILE A 7 12.46 9.35 8.47
C ILE A 7 13.62 8.34 8.55
N THR A 8 14.70 8.54 7.80
CA THR A 8 15.81 7.58 7.71
C THR A 8 16.83 7.67 8.85
N LYS A 9 16.65 8.54 9.83
CA LYS A 9 17.48 8.55 11.04
C LYS A 9 17.40 7.20 11.77
N ALA A 10 18.54 6.70 12.27
CA ALA A 10 18.61 5.38 12.88
C ALA A 10 17.62 5.17 14.04
N ALA A 11 17.46 6.17 14.92
CA ALA A 11 16.56 6.09 16.08
C ALA A 11 15.09 6.40 15.76
N HIS A 12 14.75 6.88 14.55
CA HIS A 12 13.38 7.24 14.20
C HIS A 12 12.58 5.98 13.89
N LEU A 13 11.41 5.84 14.50
CA LEU A 13 10.38 4.86 14.13
C LEU A 13 9.22 5.63 13.51
N ILE A 14 8.77 5.19 12.35
CA ILE A 14 7.60 5.80 11.70
C ILE A 14 6.39 5.61 12.61
N ASP A 15 5.66 6.70 12.85
CA ASP A 15 4.40 6.71 13.57
C ASP A 15 3.29 7.45 12.78
N MET A 16 2.11 7.61 13.39
CA MET A 16 0.97 8.26 12.72
C MET A 16 1.16 9.76 12.48
N ASN A 17 2.15 10.42 13.11
CA ASN A 17 2.46 11.83 12.86
C ASN A 17 3.33 12.01 11.60
N ASP A 18 4.06 10.98 11.20
CA ASP A 18 4.83 10.99 9.96
C ASP A 18 3.95 10.82 8.71
N ILE A 19 2.74 10.28 8.88
CA ILE A 19 1.81 10.03 7.78
C ILE A 19 1.01 11.29 7.49
N ILE A 20 1.23 11.87 6.30
CA ILE A 20 0.48 13.04 5.85
C ILE A 20 -0.96 12.67 5.51
N ARG A 21 -1.86 13.66 5.63
CA ARG A 21 -3.29 13.49 5.43
C ARG A 21 -3.76 14.06 4.10
N GLU A 22 -4.95 13.61 3.68
CA GLU A 22 -5.63 14.17 2.50
C GLU A 22 -5.64 15.71 2.53
N GLY A 23 -5.46 16.32 1.36
CA GLY A 23 -5.24 17.76 1.23
C GLY A 23 -3.76 18.15 1.10
N ASN A 24 -2.81 17.32 1.54
CA ASN A 24 -1.40 17.56 1.24
C ASN A 24 -1.12 17.29 -0.25
N PRO A 25 -0.49 18.25 -0.98
CA PRO A 25 -0.27 18.15 -2.42
C PRO A 25 0.60 16.96 -2.84
N THR A 26 1.49 16.45 -1.98
CA THR A 26 2.31 15.28 -2.28
C THR A 26 1.47 14.04 -2.58
N LEU A 27 0.30 13.89 -1.94
CA LEU A 27 -0.62 12.77 -2.19
C LEU A 27 -1.29 12.85 -3.58
N ARG A 28 -1.24 13.99 -4.23
CA ARG A 28 -1.82 14.21 -5.58
C ARG A 28 -0.77 14.33 -6.68
N ALA A 29 0.50 14.28 -6.32
CA ALA A 29 1.61 14.31 -7.27
C ALA A 29 1.96 12.91 -7.76
N VAL A 30 2.45 12.82 -9.00
CA VAL A 30 3.09 11.60 -9.49
C VAL A 30 4.49 11.52 -8.88
N ALA A 31 4.77 10.43 -8.17
CA ALA A 31 6.03 10.23 -7.50
C ALA A 31 7.18 9.96 -8.48
N GLU A 32 8.38 10.40 -8.09
CA GLU A 32 9.59 10.28 -8.88
C GLU A 32 10.10 8.83 -8.92
N VAL A 33 10.57 8.44 -10.10
CA VAL A 33 11.26 7.16 -10.30
C VAL A 33 12.56 7.16 -9.50
N VAL A 34 12.83 6.06 -8.78
CA VAL A 34 14.13 5.85 -8.15
C VAL A 34 15.12 5.27 -9.15
N THR A 35 16.39 5.65 -9.03
CA THR A 35 17.48 5.20 -9.90
C THR A 35 18.35 4.17 -9.19
N PHE A 36 18.92 3.25 -9.95
CA PHE A 36 19.82 2.23 -9.39
C PHE A 36 21.30 2.54 -9.69
N PRO A 37 22.22 2.24 -8.77
CA PRO A 37 21.94 1.69 -7.44
C PRO A 37 21.16 2.66 -6.56
N LEU A 38 20.31 2.12 -5.68
CA LEU A 38 19.57 2.93 -4.70
C LEU A 38 20.55 3.63 -3.75
N SER A 39 20.17 4.79 -3.27
CA SER A 39 20.84 5.44 -2.14
C SER A 39 20.56 4.69 -0.83
N ASP A 40 21.46 4.79 0.15
CA ASP A 40 21.25 4.24 1.49
C ASP A 40 19.92 4.73 2.10
N GLN A 41 19.55 5.99 1.87
CA GLN A 41 18.28 6.55 2.37
C GLN A 41 17.06 5.86 1.75
N GLU A 42 17.08 5.53 0.45
CA GLU A 42 15.97 4.82 -0.21
C GLU A 42 15.84 3.38 0.28
N ILE A 43 16.96 2.71 0.55
CA ILE A 43 16.95 1.36 1.13
C ILE A 43 16.39 1.40 2.57
N ILE A 44 16.92 2.29 3.41
CA ILE A 44 16.47 2.47 4.80
C ILE A 44 14.99 2.87 4.85
N LEU A 45 14.54 3.74 3.94
CA LEU A 45 13.13 4.13 3.85
C LEU A 45 12.23 2.91 3.63
N GLY A 46 12.52 2.08 2.64
CA GLY A 46 11.75 0.86 2.37
C GLY A 46 11.70 -0.10 3.57
N GLU A 47 12.85 -0.29 4.24
CA GLU A 47 12.94 -1.14 5.43
C GLU A 47 12.11 -0.58 6.61
N LYS A 48 12.13 0.75 6.83
CA LYS A 48 11.32 1.40 7.86
C LYS A 48 9.83 1.38 7.57
N MET A 49 9.44 1.51 6.30
CA MET A 49 8.04 1.35 5.88
C MET A 49 7.55 -0.08 6.20
N MET A 50 8.35 -1.09 5.88
CA MET A 50 8.05 -2.47 6.24
C MET A 50 8.00 -2.68 7.75
N GLN A 51 8.91 -2.07 8.51
CA GLN A 51 8.90 -2.12 9.98
C GLN A 51 7.62 -1.50 10.56
N PHE A 52 7.19 -0.34 10.03
CA PHE A 52 5.92 0.28 10.42
C PHE A 52 4.74 -0.68 10.23
N LEU A 53 4.64 -1.35 9.07
CA LEU A 53 3.56 -2.31 8.83
C LEU A 53 3.58 -3.46 9.83
N LYS A 54 4.77 -4.02 10.13
CA LYS A 54 4.91 -5.06 11.16
C LYS A 54 4.47 -4.58 12.54
N HIS A 55 4.89 -3.37 12.94
CA HIS A 55 4.48 -2.79 14.22
C HIS A 55 2.98 -2.49 14.28
N SER A 56 2.39 -2.04 13.17
CA SER A 56 0.95 -1.73 13.09
C SER A 56 0.06 -2.97 13.14
N GLN A 57 0.62 -4.14 12.82
CA GLN A 57 -0.07 -5.44 12.88
C GLN A 57 0.21 -6.21 14.17
N ASP A 58 1.21 -5.80 14.96
CA ASP A 58 1.48 -6.35 16.28
C ASP A 58 0.62 -5.62 17.33
N PRO A 59 -0.31 -6.31 18.04
CA PRO A 59 -1.24 -5.65 18.95
C PRO A 59 -0.54 -4.85 20.07
N VAL A 60 0.59 -5.36 20.58
CA VAL A 60 1.33 -4.72 21.66
C VAL A 60 2.03 -3.45 21.17
N MET A 61 2.70 -3.55 20.00
CA MET A 61 3.38 -2.40 19.42
C MET A 61 2.41 -1.35 18.89
N ALA A 62 1.31 -1.78 18.25
CA ALA A 62 0.28 -0.88 17.76
C ALA A 62 -0.35 -0.07 18.89
N GLU A 63 -0.71 -0.70 20.01
CA GLU A 63 -1.24 0.00 21.20
C GLU A 63 -0.20 0.96 21.79
N LYS A 64 1.03 0.48 22.01
CA LYS A 64 2.12 1.28 22.61
C LYS A 64 2.46 2.53 21.80
N MET A 65 2.42 2.44 20.46
CA MET A 65 2.80 3.53 19.57
C MET A 65 1.57 4.29 19.01
N GLY A 66 0.35 3.88 19.35
CA GLY A 66 -0.88 4.49 18.83
C GLY A 66 -1.03 4.33 17.31
N LEU A 67 -0.61 3.18 16.75
CA LEU A 67 -0.64 2.94 15.31
C LEU A 67 -2.00 2.44 14.85
N ARG A 68 -2.43 2.92 13.69
CA ARG A 68 -3.54 2.30 12.95
C ARG A 68 -2.99 1.12 12.15
N GLY A 69 -3.72 0.00 12.15
CA GLY A 69 -3.37 -1.17 11.35
C GLY A 69 -3.33 -0.87 9.86
N GLY A 70 -2.32 -1.37 9.17
CA GLY A 70 -2.16 -1.22 7.74
C GLY A 70 -1.53 -2.46 7.10
N VAL A 71 -1.86 -2.71 5.83
CA VAL A 71 -1.31 -3.80 5.00
C VAL A 71 -0.44 -3.27 3.87
N GLY A 72 -0.43 -1.96 3.68
CA GLY A 72 0.38 -1.26 2.68
C GLY A 72 0.73 0.16 3.12
N LEU A 73 1.83 0.67 2.61
CA LEU A 73 2.31 2.03 2.81
C LEU A 73 3.12 2.46 1.59
N ALA A 74 2.85 3.67 1.07
CA ALA A 74 3.57 4.28 -0.03
C ALA A 74 4.42 5.48 0.46
N ALA A 75 5.59 5.69 -0.11
CA ALA A 75 6.48 6.79 0.26
C ALA A 75 5.82 8.17 0.19
N PRO A 76 4.90 8.49 -0.77
CA PRO A 76 4.17 9.74 -0.76
C PRO A 76 3.34 9.99 0.50
N GLN A 77 2.89 8.96 1.21
CA GLN A 77 2.19 9.10 2.50
C GLN A 77 3.11 9.59 3.63
N LEU A 78 4.42 9.53 3.43
CA LEU A 78 5.45 10.07 4.33
C LEU A 78 6.02 11.41 3.83
N ASP A 79 5.32 12.10 2.93
CA ASP A 79 5.76 13.32 2.25
C ASP A 79 7.06 13.15 1.45
N ILE A 80 7.28 11.94 0.92
CA ILE A 80 8.47 11.59 0.12
C ILE A 80 8.01 11.17 -1.27
N SER A 81 8.25 12.04 -2.27
CA SER A 81 7.84 11.82 -3.66
C SER A 81 8.75 10.81 -4.39
N LYS A 82 8.73 9.55 -3.95
CA LYS A 82 9.49 8.45 -4.55
C LYS A 82 8.56 7.26 -4.84
N ARG A 83 8.85 6.55 -5.93
CA ARG A 83 8.09 5.34 -6.32
C ARG A 83 8.54 4.13 -5.51
N ILE A 84 8.24 4.15 -4.22
CA ILE A 84 8.54 3.08 -3.26
C ILE A 84 7.26 2.73 -2.52
N ILE A 85 6.92 1.45 -2.47
CA ILE A 85 5.80 0.93 -1.67
C ILE A 85 6.27 -0.25 -0.83
N ALA A 86 5.67 -0.42 0.33
CA ALA A 86 5.79 -1.61 1.15
C ALA A 86 4.40 -2.25 1.30
N VAL A 87 4.32 -3.58 1.18
CA VAL A 87 3.09 -4.35 1.37
C VAL A 87 3.36 -5.54 2.28
N LEU A 88 2.45 -5.76 3.22
CA LEU A 88 2.52 -6.83 4.21
C LEU A 88 1.11 -7.34 4.48
N VAL A 89 0.70 -8.39 3.77
CA VAL A 89 -0.62 -8.98 3.90
C VAL A 89 -0.49 -10.25 4.73
N PRO A 90 -1.15 -10.32 5.91
CA PRO A 90 -1.14 -11.52 6.74
C PRO A 90 -1.77 -12.70 6.00
N ASN A 91 -1.25 -13.90 6.25
CA ASN A 91 -1.88 -15.11 5.78
C ASN A 91 -3.02 -15.47 6.75
N ILE A 92 -4.25 -15.36 6.28
CA ILE A 92 -5.44 -15.69 7.04
C ILE A 92 -5.82 -17.13 6.69
N VAL A 93 -5.77 -18.01 7.69
CA VAL A 93 -6.19 -19.42 7.59
C VAL A 93 -7.45 -19.64 8.40
N GLU A 94 -8.17 -20.73 8.10
CA GLU A 94 -9.36 -21.12 8.86
C GLU A 94 -9.02 -21.45 10.32
N GLU A 95 -10.01 -21.33 11.20
CA GLU A 95 -9.84 -21.58 12.63
C GLU A 95 -9.36 -23.02 12.86
N GLY A 96 -8.22 -23.17 13.53
CA GLY A 96 -7.58 -24.45 13.82
C GLY A 96 -6.46 -24.85 12.85
N GLU A 97 -6.24 -24.11 11.79
CA GLU A 97 -5.10 -24.30 10.91
C GLU A 97 -3.93 -23.40 11.33
N THR A 98 -2.71 -23.90 11.14
CA THR A 98 -1.50 -23.10 11.31
C THR A 98 -0.97 -22.74 9.94
N PRO A 99 -0.84 -21.44 9.59
CA PRO A 99 -0.31 -21.06 8.30
C PRO A 99 1.14 -21.55 8.15
N GLN A 100 1.48 -22.02 6.96
CA GLN A 100 2.86 -22.42 6.64
C GLN A 100 3.79 -21.21 6.64
N GLU A 101 3.25 -20.05 6.24
CA GLU A 101 3.94 -18.76 6.25
C GLU A 101 3.07 -17.73 6.97
N ALA A 102 3.69 -16.83 7.72
CA ALA A 102 2.97 -15.79 8.47
C ALA A 102 2.27 -14.77 7.55
N TYR A 103 2.79 -14.57 6.34
CA TYR A 103 2.29 -13.58 5.38
C TYR A 103 2.03 -14.21 4.02
N ASP A 104 0.90 -13.86 3.42
CA ASP A 104 0.53 -14.22 2.05
C ASP A 104 1.27 -13.34 1.02
N LEU A 105 1.56 -12.09 1.39
CA LEU A 105 2.38 -11.18 0.60
C LEU A 105 3.23 -10.31 1.52
N GLN A 106 4.55 -10.32 1.29
CA GLN A 106 5.50 -9.41 1.91
C GLN A 106 6.50 -8.92 0.87
N ALA A 107 6.49 -7.63 0.56
CA ALA A 107 7.42 -7.05 -0.40
C ALA A 107 7.66 -5.55 -0.16
N ILE A 108 8.90 -5.12 -0.44
CA ILE A 108 9.24 -3.71 -0.68
C ILE A 108 9.48 -3.61 -2.18
N MET A 109 8.72 -2.76 -2.84
CA MET A 109 8.74 -2.64 -4.30
C MET A 109 9.23 -1.26 -4.71
N TYR A 110 10.29 -1.22 -5.48
CA TYR A 110 10.84 -0.01 -6.08
C TYR A 110 10.39 0.08 -7.54
N ASN A 111 9.88 1.25 -7.93
CA ASN A 111 9.32 1.50 -9.26
C ASN A 111 8.26 0.47 -9.70
N PRO A 112 7.29 0.08 -8.84
CA PRO A 112 6.28 -0.89 -9.23
C PRO A 112 5.43 -0.35 -10.38
N LYS A 113 5.09 -1.24 -11.31
CA LYS A 113 4.28 -0.95 -12.49
C LYS A 113 3.36 -2.11 -12.83
N ILE A 114 2.07 -1.84 -12.97
CA ILE A 114 1.12 -2.81 -13.53
C ILE A 114 1.42 -2.97 -15.03
N VAL A 115 1.75 -4.19 -15.47
CA VAL A 115 2.09 -4.51 -16.85
C VAL A 115 0.97 -5.25 -17.58
N SER A 116 0.06 -5.89 -16.83
CA SER A 116 -1.19 -6.44 -17.36
C SER A 116 -2.23 -6.57 -16.25
N HIS A 117 -3.49 -6.63 -16.63
CA HIS A 117 -4.61 -6.80 -15.70
C HIS A 117 -5.74 -7.59 -16.30
N SER A 118 -6.64 -8.12 -15.47
CA SER A 118 -7.88 -8.76 -15.91
C SER A 118 -8.88 -7.73 -16.45
N VAL A 119 -9.76 -8.20 -17.33
CA VAL A 119 -10.97 -7.46 -17.71
C VAL A 119 -11.98 -7.44 -16.55
N GLN A 120 -12.01 -8.55 -15.79
CA GLN A 120 -12.85 -8.65 -14.59
C GLN A 120 -12.37 -7.68 -13.54
N ASP A 121 -13.30 -6.90 -12.98
CA ASP A 121 -13.08 -6.02 -11.85
C ASP A 121 -13.48 -6.67 -10.54
N ALA A 122 -12.96 -6.12 -9.42
CA ALA A 122 -13.28 -6.51 -8.06
C ALA A 122 -13.34 -5.29 -7.14
N ALA A 123 -14.06 -5.44 -6.04
CA ALA A 123 -14.07 -4.47 -4.94
C ALA A 123 -14.20 -5.20 -3.61
N LEU A 124 -13.73 -4.59 -2.52
CA LEU A 124 -14.00 -5.08 -1.17
C LEU A 124 -15.44 -4.72 -0.77
N GLY A 125 -16.16 -5.69 -0.19
CA GLY A 125 -17.55 -5.50 0.25
C GLY A 125 -17.70 -4.40 1.31
N GLU A 126 -16.72 -4.26 2.20
CA GLU A 126 -16.69 -3.24 3.24
C GLU A 126 -16.06 -1.91 2.77
N GLY A 127 -15.63 -1.83 1.50
CA GLY A 127 -14.90 -0.69 0.97
C GLY A 127 -13.43 -0.69 1.38
N GLU A 128 -12.75 0.43 1.17
CA GLU A 128 -11.34 0.58 1.51
C GLU A 128 -11.13 1.69 2.55
N GLY A 129 -10.07 1.57 3.32
CA GLY A 129 -9.53 2.61 4.18
C GLY A 129 -8.13 3.02 3.73
N CYS A 130 -7.63 4.12 4.27
CA CYS A 130 -6.28 4.60 4.02
C CYS A 130 -5.74 5.27 5.29
N LEU A 131 -4.45 5.07 5.58
CA LEU A 131 -3.78 5.72 6.71
C LEU A 131 -3.75 7.26 6.58
N SER A 132 -3.82 7.77 5.35
CA SER A 132 -3.85 9.21 5.05
C SER A 132 -5.26 9.82 5.06
N VAL A 133 -6.30 9.03 5.36
CA VAL A 133 -7.71 9.47 5.38
C VAL A 133 -8.33 9.09 6.71
N ASP A 134 -8.71 10.10 7.51
CA ASP A 134 -9.26 9.88 8.86
C ASP A 134 -10.80 9.75 8.87
N ARG A 135 -11.47 10.16 7.78
CA ARG A 135 -12.92 10.04 7.63
C ARG A 135 -13.33 8.71 6.99
N ASN A 136 -14.51 8.24 7.28
CA ASN A 136 -15.09 7.11 6.55
C ASN A 136 -15.54 7.58 5.15
N VAL A 137 -15.20 6.81 4.12
CA VAL A 137 -15.63 7.04 2.73
C VAL A 137 -16.25 5.75 2.22
N PRO A 138 -17.59 5.59 2.38
CA PRO A 138 -18.26 4.37 1.98
C PRO A 138 -18.39 4.27 0.46
N GLY A 139 -18.35 3.04 -0.05
CA GLY A 139 -18.54 2.73 -1.46
C GLY A 139 -17.57 1.66 -1.97
N TYR A 140 -17.91 1.10 -3.11
CA TYR A 140 -17.06 0.11 -3.78
C TYR A 140 -15.93 0.81 -4.54
N VAL A 141 -14.71 0.51 -4.14
CA VAL A 141 -13.49 0.95 -4.84
C VAL A 141 -13.21 -0.06 -5.95
N VAL A 142 -13.58 0.29 -7.17
CA VAL A 142 -13.49 -0.63 -8.32
C VAL A 142 -12.05 -0.74 -8.78
N ARG A 143 -11.52 -1.97 -8.75
CA ARG A 143 -10.16 -2.33 -9.13
C ARG A 143 -10.16 -3.58 -10.01
N HIS A 144 -9.04 -3.87 -10.66
CA HIS A 144 -8.89 -5.13 -11.39
C HIS A 144 -8.80 -6.32 -10.43
N ALA A 145 -9.55 -7.39 -10.72
CA ALA A 145 -9.54 -8.61 -9.90
C ALA A 145 -8.16 -9.28 -9.88
N ARG A 146 -7.40 -9.15 -10.97
CA ARG A 146 -6.04 -9.71 -11.12
C ARG A 146 -5.13 -8.68 -11.81
N VAL A 147 -3.90 -8.57 -11.32
CA VAL A 147 -2.85 -7.75 -11.95
C VAL A 147 -1.54 -8.51 -12.03
N THR A 148 -0.73 -8.16 -13.02
CA THR A 148 0.68 -8.54 -13.08
C THR A 148 1.50 -7.27 -12.86
N VAL A 149 2.42 -7.31 -11.90
CA VAL A 149 3.23 -6.16 -11.51
C VAL A 149 4.70 -6.49 -11.74
N ASP A 150 5.40 -5.60 -12.44
CA ASP A 150 6.86 -5.57 -12.50
C ASP A 150 7.36 -4.58 -11.44
N TYR A 151 8.40 -4.94 -10.71
CA TYR A 151 9.06 -4.07 -9.75
C TYR A 151 10.54 -4.46 -9.60
N PHE A 152 11.30 -3.63 -8.91
CA PHE A 152 12.69 -3.92 -8.53
C PHE A 152 12.78 -4.08 -7.03
N ASP A 153 13.69 -4.94 -6.58
CA ASP A 153 14.09 -5.01 -5.18
C ASP A 153 15.22 -4.01 -4.86
N LYS A 154 15.69 -4.04 -3.62
CA LYS A 154 16.75 -3.14 -3.15
C LYS A 154 18.09 -3.34 -3.86
N ASP A 155 18.34 -4.51 -4.42
CA ASP A 155 19.58 -4.86 -5.13
C ASP A 155 19.49 -4.52 -6.63
N GLY A 156 18.33 -3.99 -7.08
CA GLY A 156 18.08 -3.63 -8.48
C GLY A 156 17.68 -4.82 -9.34
N GLU A 157 17.37 -5.97 -8.73
CA GLU A 157 16.87 -7.13 -9.46
C GLU A 157 15.40 -6.94 -9.81
N LYS A 158 15.06 -7.25 -11.07
CA LYS A 158 13.69 -7.13 -11.57
C LYS A 158 12.88 -8.36 -11.23
N HIS A 159 11.72 -8.14 -10.64
CA HIS A 159 10.73 -9.15 -10.30
C HIS A 159 9.43 -8.95 -11.07
N ARG A 160 8.72 -10.05 -11.31
CA ARG A 160 7.37 -10.06 -11.85
C ARG A 160 6.48 -10.93 -10.98
N ILE A 161 5.40 -10.34 -10.46
CA ILE A 161 4.45 -11.03 -9.61
C ILE A 161 3.05 -10.96 -10.20
N LYS A 162 2.31 -12.07 -10.12
CA LYS A 162 0.89 -12.15 -10.47
C LYS A 162 0.06 -12.15 -9.20
N LEU A 163 -0.84 -11.20 -9.08
CA LEU A 163 -1.67 -11.00 -7.90
C LEU A 163 -3.14 -11.18 -8.23
N LYS A 164 -3.90 -11.70 -7.27
CA LYS A 164 -5.36 -11.88 -7.36
C LYS A 164 -6.02 -11.53 -6.02
N GLY A 165 -7.34 -11.30 -6.06
CA GLY A 165 -8.14 -11.08 -4.84
C GLY A 165 -7.61 -9.92 -4.01
N TYR A 166 -7.57 -10.09 -2.70
CA TYR A 166 -7.15 -9.06 -1.75
C TYR A 166 -5.75 -8.49 -2.03
N ASN A 167 -4.77 -9.36 -2.35
CA ASN A 167 -3.41 -8.91 -2.69
C ASN A 167 -3.38 -8.01 -3.93
N SER A 168 -4.23 -8.30 -4.93
CA SER A 168 -4.38 -7.44 -6.11
C SER A 168 -4.90 -6.06 -5.73
N ILE A 169 -5.89 -5.99 -4.83
CA ILE A 169 -6.48 -4.73 -4.35
C ILE A 169 -5.44 -3.91 -3.57
N VAL A 170 -4.75 -4.53 -2.61
CA VAL A 170 -3.73 -3.85 -1.77
C VAL A 170 -2.64 -3.23 -2.64
N VAL A 171 -2.05 -4.00 -3.56
CA VAL A 171 -0.95 -3.48 -4.39
C VAL A 171 -1.43 -2.38 -5.35
N GLN A 172 -2.65 -2.47 -5.90
CA GLN A 172 -3.23 -1.40 -6.71
C GLN A 172 -3.46 -0.12 -5.90
N HIS A 173 -3.89 -0.23 -4.62
CA HIS A 173 -4.05 0.91 -3.71
C HIS A 173 -2.72 1.65 -3.53
N GLU A 174 -1.64 0.92 -3.25
CA GLU A 174 -0.32 1.52 -3.03
C GLU A 174 0.27 2.09 -4.33
N ILE A 175 0.05 1.45 -5.48
CA ILE A 175 0.46 1.98 -6.79
C ILE A 175 -0.33 3.26 -7.13
N ASP A 176 -1.59 3.36 -6.74
CA ASP A 176 -2.37 4.59 -6.88
C ASP A 176 -1.71 5.76 -6.15
N HIS A 177 -1.24 5.56 -4.91
CA HIS A 177 -0.55 6.60 -4.14
C HIS A 177 0.68 7.16 -4.86
N ILE A 178 1.49 6.33 -5.49
CA ILE A 178 2.65 6.81 -6.27
C ILE A 178 2.28 7.43 -7.62
N ASN A 179 1.00 7.36 -8.01
CA ASN A 179 0.44 8.02 -9.19
C ASN A 179 -0.46 9.22 -8.85
N GLY A 180 -0.52 9.63 -7.58
CA GLY A 180 -1.31 10.77 -7.12
C GLY A 180 -2.82 10.51 -7.09
N ILE A 181 -3.25 9.25 -6.97
CA ILE A 181 -4.64 8.81 -6.96
C ILE A 181 -5.00 8.35 -5.54
N MET A 182 -6.14 8.85 -5.04
CA MET A 182 -6.71 8.41 -3.77
C MET A 182 -7.77 7.33 -4.03
N PHE A 183 -7.96 6.41 -3.07
CA PHE A 183 -8.88 5.29 -3.25
C PHE A 183 -10.32 5.72 -3.59
N TYR A 184 -10.79 6.83 -3.00
CA TYR A 184 -12.13 7.35 -3.24
C TYR A 184 -12.34 7.94 -4.64
N ASP A 185 -11.28 8.23 -5.40
CA ASP A 185 -11.38 8.65 -6.80
C ASP A 185 -11.93 7.52 -7.70
N ARG A 186 -11.92 6.28 -7.20
CA ARG A 186 -12.43 5.09 -7.90
C ARG A 186 -13.85 4.71 -7.49
N ILE A 187 -14.46 5.44 -6.58
CA ILE A 187 -15.85 5.24 -6.17
C ILE A 187 -16.77 6.00 -7.14
N ASN A 188 -17.87 5.38 -7.57
CA ASN A 188 -18.85 6.08 -8.36
C ASN A 188 -19.55 7.16 -7.51
N GLU A 189 -19.39 8.42 -7.86
CA GLU A 189 -19.95 9.55 -7.11
C GLU A 189 -21.47 9.57 -7.07
N LYS A 190 -22.14 9.02 -8.12
CA LYS A 190 -23.61 9.02 -8.22
C LYS A 190 -24.27 7.85 -7.51
N ASP A 191 -23.60 6.71 -7.53
CA ASP A 191 -24.02 5.47 -6.86
C ASP A 191 -22.80 4.75 -6.29
N PRO A 192 -22.37 5.08 -5.06
CA PRO A 192 -21.18 4.53 -4.44
C PRO A 192 -21.16 3.00 -4.32
N PHE A 193 -22.33 2.37 -4.28
CA PHE A 193 -22.49 0.92 -4.17
C PHE A 193 -22.99 0.26 -5.46
N GLU A 194 -22.81 0.93 -6.60
CA GLU A 194 -23.17 0.36 -7.91
C GLU A 194 -22.41 -0.96 -8.14
N VAL A 195 -23.16 -2.03 -8.36
CA VAL A 195 -22.62 -3.33 -8.77
C VAL A 195 -22.80 -3.46 -10.27
N LYS A 196 -21.74 -3.18 -11.02
CA LYS A 196 -21.73 -3.43 -12.47
C LYS A 196 -21.72 -4.91 -12.75
N ASP A 197 -22.26 -5.28 -13.92
CA ASP A 197 -22.23 -6.67 -14.37
C ASP A 197 -20.79 -7.22 -14.42
N GLY A 198 -20.57 -8.36 -13.77
CA GLY A 198 -19.25 -8.99 -13.68
C GLY A 198 -18.33 -8.44 -12.56
N LEU A 199 -18.75 -7.45 -11.77
CA LEU A 199 -17.98 -6.99 -10.61
C LEU A 199 -17.95 -8.07 -9.52
N LEU A 200 -16.75 -8.48 -9.13
CA LEU A 200 -16.53 -9.43 -8.04
C LEU A 200 -16.46 -8.67 -6.71
N ILE A 201 -17.38 -8.94 -5.79
CA ILE A 201 -17.31 -8.42 -4.43
C ILE A 201 -16.55 -9.44 -3.56
N LEU A 202 -15.46 -8.98 -2.94
CA LEU A 202 -14.62 -9.78 -2.04
C LEU A 202 -15.05 -9.50 -0.59
N GLU A 203 -15.26 -10.57 0.17
CA GLU A 203 -15.58 -10.54 1.61
C GLU A 203 -14.28 -10.54 2.44
#